data_b14b462b60a3cc0b45c982752abc81d2
#
_entry.id   b14b462b60a3cc0b45c982752abc81d2
#
_cell.length_a   1.000
_cell.length_b   1.000
_cell.length_c   1.000
_cell.angle_alpha   90.00
_cell.angle_beta   90.00
_cell.angle_gamma   90.00
#
_symmetry.space_group_name_H-M   'P 1'
#
loop_
_entity.id
_entity.type
_entity.pdbx_description
1 polymer ?
#
loop_
_entity_poly.entity_id
_entity_poly.type
_entity_poly.pdbx_seq_one_letter_code
_entity_poly.pdbx_strand_id
1 'polypeptide(L)'
;NLRLGLVDNWTRHVRDVRDKHIKLLEGISTQFRHDVLCELNAIEQVVNVAQSTVMQDAWARGQKVTLHGWCYSLNNGHITNLEMTVPGVGGLEDVYNKAVEKVAARKRD
;
A
#
# COMPACT_ATOMS: atom_id res chain seq x y z
N ASN A 1 -25.51 3.84 -12.23
CA ASN A 1 -25.29 2.43 -12.00
C ASN A 1 -24.27 2.23 -10.86
N LEU A 2 -24.75 1.67 -9.75
CA LEU A 2 -23.93 1.47 -8.55
C LEU A 2 -22.69 0.61 -8.85
N ARG A 3 -22.84 -0.38 -9.70
CA ARG A 3 -21.77 -1.28 -10.07
C ARG A 3 -20.63 -0.56 -10.77
N LEU A 4 -20.98 0.30 -11.73
CA LEU A 4 -19.99 1.12 -12.42
C LEU A 4 -19.35 2.13 -11.48
N GLY A 5 -20.14 2.69 -10.55
CA GLY A 5 -19.63 3.63 -9.57
C GLY A 5 -18.55 3.03 -8.67
N LEU A 6 -18.75 1.78 -8.23
CA LEU A 6 -17.76 1.08 -7.41
C LEU A 6 -16.49 0.79 -8.20
N VAL A 7 -16.62 0.32 -9.44
CA VAL A 7 -15.47 0.06 -10.31
C VAL A 7 -14.71 1.36 -10.60
N ASP A 8 -15.43 2.43 -10.89
CA ASP A 8 -14.81 3.73 -11.16
C ASP A 8 -14.04 4.25 -9.95
N ASN A 9 -14.58 4.10 -8.74
CA ASN A 9 -13.91 4.52 -7.53
C ASN A 9 -12.63 3.74 -7.30
N TRP A 10 -12.66 2.42 -7.51
CA TRP A 10 -11.49 1.57 -7.36
C TRP A 10 -10.41 1.94 -8.39
N THR A 11 -10.81 2.11 -9.65
CA THR A 11 -9.89 2.48 -10.73
C THR A 11 -9.27 3.85 -10.48
N ARG A 12 -10.05 4.80 -9.97
CA ARG A 12 -9.55 6.13 -9.64
C ARG A 12 -8.53 6.06 -8.53
N HIS A 13 -8.77 5.24 -7.51
CA HIS A 13 -7.84 5.06 -6.41
C HIS A 13 -6.50 4.52 -6.90
N VAL A 14 -6.51 3.49 -7.73
CA VAL A 14 -5.29 2.91 -8.31
C VAL A 14 -4.57 3.96 -9.16
N ARG A 15 -5.31 4.75 -9.92
CA ARG A 15 -4.75 5.80 -10.75
C ARG A 15 -4.07 6.88 -9.91
N ASP A 16 -4.68 7.26 -8.78
CA ASP A 16 -4.09 8.22 -7.85
C ASP A 16 -2.77 7.71 -7.28
N VAL A 17 -2.72 6.44 -6.91
CA VAL A 17 -1.48 5.81 -6.42
C VAL A 17 -0.42 5.84 -7.52
N ARG A 18 -0.78 5.50 -8.75
CA ARG A 18 0.14 5.53 -9.88
C ARG A 18 0.71 6.94 -10.09
N ASP A 19 -0.15 7.95 -10.06
CA ASP A 19 0.28 9.34 -10.28
C ASP A 19 1.18 9.82 -9.14
N LYS A 20 0.87 9.44 -7.91
CA LYS A 20 1.67 9.80 -6.75
C LYS A 20 3.09 9.25 -6.85
N HIS A 21 3.25 8.06 -7.41
CA HIS A 21 4.54 7.37 -7.50
C HIS A 21 5.07 7.29 -8.91
N ILE A 22 4.67 8.20 -9.78
CA ILE A 22 5.00 8.14 -11.20
C ILE A 22 6.51 8.10 -11.46
N LYS A 23 7.28 8.90 -10.73
CA LYS A 23 8.74 8.94 -10.91
C LYS A 23 9.40 7.64 -10.51
N LEU A 24 8.93 7.04 -9.42
CA LEU A 24 9.41 5.73 -9.00
C LEU A 24 9.11 4.69 -10.06
N LEU A 25 7.88 4.68 -10.57
CA LEU A 25 7.45 3.70 -11.57
C LEU A 25 8.20 3.85 -12.89
N GLU A 26 8.55 5.07 -13.27
CA GLU A 26 9.34 5.30 -14.48
C GLU A 26 10.73 4.66 -14.40
N GLY A 27 11.29 4.56 -13.20
CA GLY A 27 12.56 3.90 -12.95
C GLY A 27 12.50 2.38 -12.92
N ILE A 28 11.31 1.79 -12.98
CA ILE A 28 11.13 0.35 -12.93
C ILE A 28 10.91 -0.19 -14.35
N SER A 29 11.52 -1.36 -14.66
CA SER A 29 11.30 -2.02 -15.95
C SER A 29 9.80 -2.22 -16.20
N THR A 30 9.39 -2.02 -17.46
CA THR A 30 7.99 -2.09 -17.85
C THR A 30 7.32 -3.40 -17.40
N GLN A 31 8.06 -4.52 -17.48
CA GLN A 31 7.51 -5.83 -17.12
C GLN A 31 7.17 -5.94 -15.63
N PHE A 32 7.76 -5.12 -14.77
CA PHE A 32 7.53 -5.17 -13.33
C PHE A 32 6.66 -4.03 -12.81
N ARG A 33 6.30 -3.06 -13.65
CA ARG A 33 5.56 -1.87 -13.20
C ARG A 33 4.21 -2.22 -12.59
N HIS A 34 3.52 -3.20 -13.16
CA HIS A 34 2.23 -3.62 -12.64
C HIS A 34 2.37 -4.18 -11.21
N ASP A 35 3.36 -5.05 -11.00
CA ASP A 35 3.60 -5.64 -9.69
C ASP A 35 3.98 -4.58 -8.67
N VAL A 36 4.84 -3.64 -9.05
CA VAL A 36 5.24 -2.54 -8.17
C VAL A 36 4.05 -1.65 -7.83
N LEU A 37 3.20 -1.37 -8.80
CA LEU A 37 1.99 -0.58 -8.56
C LEU A 37 1.06 -1.28 -7.56
N CYS A 38 0.90 -2.60 -7.68
CA CYS A 38 0.09 -3.36 -6.73
C CYS A 38 0.66 -3.29 -5.31
N GLU A 39 1.99 -3.38 -5.18
CA GLU A 39 2.65 -3.26 -3.87
C GLU A 39 2.48 -1.87 -3.28
N LEU A 40 2.65 -0.83 -4.09
CA LEU A 40 2.46 0.55 -3.65
C LEU A 40 1.00 0.80 -3.26
N ASN A 41 0.06 0.22 -4.01
CA ASN A 41 -1.36 0.34 -3.67
C ASN A 41 -1.65 -0.29 -2.30
N ALA A 42 -1.07 -1.46 -2.01
CA ALA A 42 -1.23 -2.10 -0.71
C ALA A 42 -0.69 -1.20 0.42
N ILE A 43 0.46 -0.58 0.21
CA ILE A 43 1.05 0.34 1.19
C ILE A 43 0.13 1.54 1.43
N GLU A 44 -0.42 2.13 0.36
CA GLU A 44 -1.33 3.26 0.49
C GLU A 44 -2.61 2.88 1.22
N GLN A 45 -3.11 1.64 1.01
CA GLN A 45 -4.27 1.15 1.72
C GLN A 45 -4.02 1.05 3.23
N VAL A 46 -2.84 0.60 3.63
CA VAL A 46 -2.48 0.56 5.06
C VAL A 46 -2.51 1.97 5.65
N VAL A 47 -1.98 2.95 4.93
CA VAL A 47 -2.03 4.36 5.37
C VAL A 47 -3.47 4.82 5.55
N ASN A 48 -4.33 4.53 4.57
CA ASN A 48 -5.73 4.93 4.63
C ASN A 48 -6.45 4.32 5.83
N VAL A 49 -6.21 3.04 6.10
CA VAL A 49 -6.82 2.38 7.26
C VAL A 49 -6.26 2.96 8.56
N ALA A 50 -4.94 3.20 8.62
CA ALA A 50 -4.31 3.76 9.81
C ALA A 50 -4.86 5.15 10.16
N GLN A 51 -5.19 5.94 9.14
CA GLN A 51 -5.72 7.29 9.32
C GLN A 51 -7.24 7.33 9.47
N SER A 52 -7.91 6.18 9.35
CA SER A 52 -9.36 6.14 9.49
C SER A 52 -9.79 6.45 10.93
N THR A 53 -10.99 7.00 11.07
CA THR A 53 -11.56 7.32 12.36
C THR A 53 -11.66 6.08 13.25
N VAL A 54 -12.01 4.95 12.67
CA VAL A 54 -12.15 3.68 13.41
C VAL A 54 -10.83 3.27 14.04
N MET A 55 -9.72 3.32 13.28
CA MET A 55 -8.41 2.94 13.81
C MET A 55 -7.88 3.96 14.81
N GLN A 56 -8.05 5.25 14.54
CA GLN A 56 -7.62 6.29 15.46
C GLN A 56 -8.36 6.17 16.80
N ASP A 57 -9.66 5.90 16.78
CA ASP A 57 -10.43 5.68 17.99
C ASP A 57 -9.99 4.43 18.74
N ALA A 58 -9.73 3.33 18.02
CA ALA A 58 -9.26 2.09 18.62
C ALA A 58 -7.96 2.31 19.39
N TRP A 59 -7.00 2.97 18.76
CA TRP A 59 -5.72 3.25 19.41
C TRP A 59 -5.86 4.23 20.56
N ALA A 60 -6.70 5.25 20.41
CA ALA A 60 -6.96 6.22 21.48
C ALA A 60 -7.56 5.57 22.73
N ARG A 61 -8.31 4.48 22.56
CA ARG A 61 -8.89 3.73 23.68
C ARG A 61 -7.92 2.68 24.24
N GLY A 62 -6.69 2.66 23.76
CA GLY A 62 -5.68 1.73 24.24
C GLY A 62 -5.78 0.32 23.68
N GLN A 63 -6.56 0.11 22.62
CA GLN A 63 -6.63 -1.20 21.98
C GLN A 63 -5.36 -1.47 21.21
N LYS A 64 -4.87 -2.71 21.32
CA LYS A 64 -3.65 -3.12 20.62
C LYS A 64 -4.02 -3.73 19.28
N VAL A 65 -3.93 -2.94 18.23
CA VAL A 65 -4.19 -3.38 16.85
C VAL A 65 -2.97 -3.02 16.02
N THR A 66 -2.46 -3.99 15.28
CA THR A 66 -1.32 -3.77 14.38
C THR A 66 -1.78 -4.00 12.93
N LEU A 67 -1.45 -3.04 12.07
CA LEU A 67 -1.75 -3.15 10.64
C LEU A 67 -0.52 -3.63 9.89
N HIS A 68 -0.73 -4.53 8.92
CA HIS A 68 0.35 -5.06 8.07
C HIS A 68 -0.02 -4.90 6.61
N GLY A 69 0.99 -4.58 5.78
CA GLY A 69 0.83 -4.53 4.34
C GLY A 69 1.52 -5.73 3.70
N TRP A 70 0.75 -6.59 3.04
CA TRP A 70 1.25 -7.76 2.32
C TRP A 70 0.71 -7.74 0.90
N CYS A 71 1.48 -8.29 -0.02
CA CYS A 71 1.04 -8.42 -1.41
C CYS A 71 1.14 -9.89 -1.83
N TYR A 72 0.05 -10.42 -2.38
CA TYR A 72 -0.01 -11.79 -2.84
C TYR A 72 0.15 -11.84 -4.36
N SER A 73 1.12 -12.61 -4.84
CA SER A 73 1.35 -12.78 -6.27
C SER A 73 0.57 -13.99 -6.79
N LEU A 74 -0.30 -13.76 -7.76
CA LEU A 74 -1.08 -14.84 -8.39
C LEU A 74 -0.20 -15.70 -9.30
N ASN A 75 0.94 -15.17 -9.75
CA ASN A 75 1.82 -15.90 -10.65
C ASN A 75 2.60 -17.02 -9.97
N ASN A 76 3.04 -16.80 -8.74
CA ASN A 76 3.87 -17.77 -8.03
C ASN A 76 3.30 -18.20 -6.69
N GLY A 77 2.15 -17.67 -6.28
CA GLY A 77 1.52 -18.01 -5.01
C GLY A 77 2.22 -17.53 -3.77
N HIS A 78 3.23 -16.67 -3.92
CA HIS A 78 3.98 -16.16 -2.79
C HIS A 78 3.37 -14.88 -2.22
N ILE A 79 3.43 -14.76 -0.89
CA ILE A 79 3.05 -13.53 -0.19
C ILE A 79 4.32 -12.73 0.06
N THR A 80 4.31 -11.47 -0.34
CA THR A 80 5.41 -10.55 -0.07
C THR A 80 5.02 -9.66 1.10
N ASN A 81 5.83 -9.71 2.17
CA ASN A 81 5.70 -8.78 3.28
C ASN A 81 6.34 -7.46 2.86
N LEU A 82 5.54 -6.41 2.75
CA LEU A 82 6.01 -5.10 2.32
C LEU A 82 6.69 -4.32 3.46
N GLU A 83 6.78 -4.96 4.65
CA GLU A 83 7.34 -4.35 5.86
C GLU A 83 6.63 -3.06 6.26
N MET A 84 5.39 -2.93 5.83
CA MET A 84 4.50 -1.85 6.21
C MET A 84 3.73 -2.29 7.44
N THR A 85 4.32 -2.10 8.61
CA THR A 85 3.74 -2.54 9.88
C THR A 85 3.49 -1.32 10.75
N VAL A 86 2.23 -1.10 11.12
CA VAL A 86 1.81 0.07 11.90
C VAL A 86 1.15 -0.41 13.20
N PRO A 87 1.86 -0.33 14.33
CA PRO A 87 1.33 -0.80 15.61
C PRO A 87 0.53 0.25 16.37
N GLY A 88 0.53 1.50 15.91
CA GLY A 88 -0.15 2.59 16.60
C GLY A 88 -0.06 3.88 15.84
N VAL A 89 -0.39 4.98 16.53
CA VAL A 89 -0.49 6.30 15.92
C VAL A 89 0.84 6.86 15.49
N GLY A 90 1.92 6.58 16.20
CA GLY A 90 3.24 7.17 15.94
C GLY A 90 4.03 6.42 14.87
N GLY A 91 4.90 7.15 14.16
CA GLY A 91 5.86 6.56 13.24
C GLY A 91 5.32 6.15 11.88
N LEU A 92 4.07 6.48 11.57
CA LEU A 92 3.45 6.11 10.30
C LEU A 92 4.26 6.60 9.09
N GLU A 93 4.69 7.86 9.12
CA GLU A 93 5.44 8.45 8.02
C GLU A 93 6.76 7.73 7.78
N ASP A 94 7.50 7.41 8.84
CA ASP A 94 8.77 6.70 8.73
C ASP A 94 8.58 5.30 8.16
N VAL A 95 7.57 4.57 8.64
CA VAL A 95 7.23 3.24 8.14
C VAL A 95 6.88 3.30 6.67
N TYR A 96 6.06 4.28 6.29
CA TYR A 96 5.64 4.49 4.91
C TYR A 96 6.85 4.74 4.00
N ASN A 97 7.71 5.68 4.37
CA ASN A 97 8.86 6.03 3.55
C ASN A 97 9.80 4.85 3.37
N LYS A 98 10.06 4.09 4.43
CA LYS A 98 10.91 2.90 4.36
C LYS A 98 10.29 1.81 3.49
N ALA A 99 8.98 1.60 3.58
CA ALA A 99 8.29 0.60 2.78
C ALA A 99 8.37 0.95 1.30
N VAL A 100 8.16 2.21 0.94
CA VAL A 100 8.25 2.67 -0.46
C VAL A 100 9.69 2.52 -0.98
N GLU A 101 10.69 2.88 -0.18
CA GLU A 101 12.09 2.71 -0.56
C GLU A 101 12.43 1.24 -0.84
N LYS A 102 11.93 0.33 -0.01
CA LYS A 102 12.19 -1.10 -0.19
C LYS A 102 11.52 -1.65 -1.44
N VAL A 103 10.33 -1.19 -1.76
CA VAL A 103 9.66 -1.57 -3.01
C VAL A 103 10.51 -1.13 -4.20
N ALA A 104 10.99 0.11 -4.17
CA ALA A 104 11.81 0.65 -5.26
C ALA A 104 13.15 -0.07 -5.41
N ALA A 105 13.76 -0.49 -4.29
CA ALA A 105 15.10 -1.08 -4.28
C ALA A 105 15.10 -2.60 -4.49
N ARG A 106 13.94 -3.26 -4.40
CA ARG A 106 13.87 -4.72 -4.49
C ARG A 106 14.29 -5.20 -5.88
N LYS A 107 15.18 -6.19 -5.90
CA LYS A 107 15.55 -6.83 -7.16
C LYS A 107 14.40 -7.69 -7.67
N ARG A 108 14.15 -7.59 -8.95
CA ARG A 108 13.08 -8.34 -9.60
C ARG A 108 13.66 -9.09 -10.79
N ASP A 109 13.38 -10.37 -10.82
CA ASP A 109 13.86 -11.24 -11.89
C ASP A 109 12.77 -11.52 -12.91
#